data_e798f56561045a049541a464f17c8e99
#
_entry.id   e798f56561045a049541a464f17c8e99
#
_cell.length_a   1.000
_cell.length_b   1.000
_cell.length_c   1.000
_cell.angle_alpha   90.00
_cell.angle_beta   90.00
_cell.angle_gamma   90.00
#
_symmetry.space_group_name_H-M   'P 1'
#
loop_
_entity.id
_entity.type
_entity.pdbx_description
1 polymer ?
#
loop_
_entity_poly.entity_id
_entity_poly.type
_entity_poly.pdbx_seq_one_letter_code
_entity_poly.pdbx_strand_id
1 'polypeptide(L)'
;MKILSFGSLNYDYTYEVEHFLAPKETLAAKSMQRGFGGKGANQSIAFARAGLSVYHAGRVGADGQPFVDYLKQNGIHTDYLIKDDAAATGHAIIEVCRGENCILIYGGANREITTEQIDHTLKAFSPGDWLVLQNEISNLPYLMQAAQKKGLSIFFNAAPYDVGILTYQMELVDVLCVNEVEACALAGTET
;
A
#
# COMPACT_ATOMS: atom_id res chain seq x y z
N MET A 1 -1.47 -1.40 -22.52
CA MET A 1 -0.69 -1.33 -21.28
C MET A 1 -1.66 -1.08 -20.13
N LYS A 2 -1.73 -1.97 -19.17
CA LYS A 2 -2.50 -1.85 -17.93
C LYS A 2 -1.55 -1.61 -16.76
N ILE A 3 -2.03 -0.94 -15.74
CA ILE A 3 -1.33 -0.82 -14.45
C ILE A 3 -2.05 -1.71 -13.43
N LEU A 4 -1.39 -2.73 -12.94
CA LEU A 4 -1.80 -3.51 -11.77
C LEU A 4 -1.15 -2.90 -10.54
N SER A 5 -1.89 -2.16 -9.73
CA SER A 5 -1.45 -1.75 -8.39
C SER A 5 -1.86 -2.83 -7.39
N PHE A 6 -0.91 -3.64 -6.96
CA PHE A 6 -1.17 -4.64 -5.92
C PHE A 6 -0.66 -4.07 -4.60
N GLY A 7 -1.58 -3.50 -3.81
CA GLY A 7 -1.13 -2.65 -2.72
C GLY A 7 -2.11 -2.46 -1.57
N SER A 8 -1.65 -1.69 -0.62
CA SER A 8 -2.35 -1.42 0.64
C SER A 8 -3.54 -0.50 0.49
N LEU A 9 -4.53 -0.77 1.34
CA LEU A 9 -5.75 0.00 1.52
C LEU A 9 -5.90 0.26 3.02
N ASN A 10 -5.79 1.52 3.44
CA ASN A 10 -5.86 1.89 4.86
C ASN A 10 -6.89 2.99 5.09
N TYR A 11 -7.69 2.85 6.14
CA TYR A 11 -8.40 4.00 6.70
C TYR A 11 -7.43 4.85 7.51
N ASP A 12 -7.30 6.12 7.18
CA ASP A 12 -6.48 7.06 7.92
C ASP A 12 -7.34 7.80 8.95
N TYR A 13 -7.07 7.57 10.24
CA TYR A 13 -7.68 8.28 11.35
C TYR A 13 -6.71 9.37 11.84
N THR A 14 -6.92 10.60 11.39
CA THR A 14 -6.06 11.74 11.70
C THR A 14 -6.61 12.52 12.88
N TYR A 15 -5.82 12.60 13.93
CA TYR A 15 -6.12 13.32 15.18
C TYR A 15 -5.25 14.56 15.28
N GLU A 16 -5.84 15.73 15.36
CA GLU A 16 -5.13 16.94 15.72
C GLU A 16 -4.96 17.00 17.23
N VAL A 17 -3.71 17.08 17.68
CA VAL A 17 -3.35 17.07 19.10
C VAL A 17 -2.51 18.28 19.47
N GLU A 18 -2.42 18.61 20.76
CA GLU A 18 -1.61 19.72 21.25
C GLU A 18 -0.12 19.37 21.30
N HIS A 19 0.18 18.11 21.62
CA HIS A 19 1.50 17.47 21.59
C HIS A 19 1.33 15.97 21.32
N PHE A 20 2.37 15.28 20.93
CA PHE A 20 2.33 13.82 20.71
C PHE A 20 2.15 13.09 22.04
N LEU A 21 1.30 12.06 22.04
CA LEU A 21 0.95 11.28 23.23
C LEU A 21 2.21 10.65 23.87
N ALA A 22 2.43 10.95 25.14
CA ALA A 22 3.52 10.38 25.91
C ALA A 22 3.10 9.08 26.65
N PRO A 23 4.04 8.20 27.01
CA PRO A 23 3.72 7.01 27.81
C PRO A 23 3.01 7.36 29.13
N LYS A 24 1.90 6.62 29.42
CA LYS A 24 1.05 6.79 30.61
C LYS A 24 0.20 8.07 30.63
N GLU A 25 0.14 8.81 29.54
CA GLU A 25 -0.68 10.00 29.37
C GLU A 25 -2.07 9.63 28.80
N THR A 26 -3.07 10.43 29.12
CA THR A 26 -4.37 10.49 28.42
C THR A 26 -4.54 11.87 27.85
N LEU A 27 -4.54 11.99 26.53
CA LEU A 27 -4.64 13.25 25.81
C LEU A 27 -5.96 13.32 25.05
N ALA A 28 -6.67 14.44 25.16
CA ALA A 28 -7.85 14.70 24.35
C ALA A 28 -7.45 15.34 23.02
N ALA A 29 -7.85 14.72 21.90
CA ALA A 29 -7.64 15.32 20.59
C ALA A 29 -8.57 16.54 20.38
N LYS A 30 -8.09 17.53 19.63
CA LYS A 30 -8.85 18.73 19.24
C LYS A 30 -9.88 18.44 18.15
N SER A 31 -9.52 17.58 17.22
CA SER A 31 -10.36 17.14 16.11
C SER A 31 -9.97 15.75 15.63
N MET A 32 -10.88 15.10 14.91
CA MET A 32 -10.60 13.83 14.23
C MET A 32 -11.20 13.86 12.83
N GLN A 33 -10.44 13.36 11.86
CA GLN A 33 -10.90 13.14 10.50
C GLN A 33 -10.61 11.69 10.10
N ARG A 34 -11.52 11.10 9.31
CA ARG A 34 -11.30 9.79 8.69
C ARG A 34 -11.15 9.99 7.20
N GLY A 35 -10.08 9.44 6.64
CA GLY A 35 -9.77 9.46 5.20
C GLY A 35 -9.55 8.07 4.63
N PHE A 36 -9.42 8.03 3.30
CA PHE A 36 -8.96 6.87 2.57
C PHE A 36 -7.49 7.07 2.24
N GLY A 37 -6.65 6.14 2.68
CA GLY A 37 -5.21 6.19 2.52
C GLY A 37 -4.62 4.83 2.18
N GLY A 38 -3.38 4.61 2.56
CA GLY A 38 -2.55 3.49 2.13
C GLY A 38 -1.78 3.83 0.85
N LYS A 39 -0.50 3.45 0.82
CA LYS A 39 0.38 3.79 -0.32
C LYS A 39 -0.13 3.22 -1.62
N GLY A 40 -0.69 1.98 -1.60
CA GLY A 40 -1.29 1.34 -2.75
C GLY A 40 -2.46 2.12 -3.34
N ALA A 41 -3.42 2.53 -2.49
CA ALA A 41 -4.56 3.33 -2.92
C ALA A 41 -4.12 4.69 -3.48
N ASN A 42 -3.22 5.39 -2.78
CA ASN A 42 -2.73 6.70 -3.19
C ASN A 42 -2.04 6.66 -4.56
N GLN A 43 -1.20 5.65 -4.80
CA GLN A 43 -0.54 5.47 -6.10
C GLN A 43 -1.54 5.09 -7.19
N SER A 44 -2.52 4.22 -6.91
CA SER A 44 -3.58 3.90 -7.86
C SER A 44 -4.35 5.13 -8.30
N ILE A 45 -4.72 6.00 -7.36
CA ILE A 45 -5.42 7.26 -7.64
C ILE A 45 -4.52 8.19 -8.46
N ALA A 46 -3.23 8.29 -8.13
CA ALA A 46 -2.30 9.13 -8.87
C ALA A 46 -2.16 8.67 -10.33
N PHE A 47 -2.00 7.38 -10.58
CA PHE A 47 -1.93 6.83 -11.93
C PHE A 47 -3.26 6.99 -12.71
N ALA A 48 -4.41 6.78 -12.06
CA ALA A 48 -5.71 6.99 -12.69
C ALA A 48 -5.92 8.47 -13.09
N ARG A 49 -5.55 9.40 -12.21
CA ARG A 49 -5.59 10.85 -12.51
C ARG A 49 -4.62 11.26 -13.62
N ALA A 50 -3.54 10.52 -13.81
CA ALA A 50 -2.63 10.69 -14.94
C ALA A 50 -3.17 10.07 -16.27
N GLY A 51 -4.40 9.53 -16.27
CA GLY A 51 -5.06 8.99 -17.45
C GLY A 51 -4.71 7.55 -17.78
N LEU A 52 -4.09 6.81 -16.85
CA LEU A 52 -3.73 5.40 -17.05
C LEU A 52 -4.89 4.46 -16.67
N SER A 53 -4.96 3.29 -17.33
CA SER A 53 -5.91 2.23 -16.98
C SER A 53 -5.39 1.45 -15.78
N VAL A 54 -5.95 1.71 -14.60
CA VAL A 54 -5.49 1.15 -13.32
C VAL A 54 -6.45 0.09 -12.80
N TYR A 55 -5.88 -1.05 -12.44
CA TYR A 55 -6.53 -2.15 -11.73
C TYR A 55 -5.91 -2.22 -10.34
N HIS A 56 -6.73 -2.12 -9.30
CA HIS A 56 -6.24 -2.29 -7.94
C HIS A 56 -6.55 -3.70 -7.44
N ALA A 57 -5.53 -4.42 -7.01
CA ALA A 57 -5.62 -5.69 -6.31
C ALA A 57 -5.15 -5.53 -4.87
N GLY A 58 -5.80 -6.25 -3.96
CA GLY A 58 -5.51 -6.18 -2.53
C GLY A 58 -6.61 -6.82 -1.72
N ARG A 59 -6.64 -6.53 -0.42
CA ARG A 59 -7.72 -6.97 0.47
C ARG A 59 -8.23 -5.84 1.34
N VAL A 60 -9.54 -5.88 1.58
CA VAL A 60 -10.23 -5.05 2.59
C VAL A 60 -10.99 -5.96 3.53
N GLY A 61 -11.25 -5.51 4.74
CA GLY A 61 -12.07 -6.23 5.70
C GLY A 61 -13.56 -6.16 5.41
N ALA A 62 -14.38 -6.69 6.32
CA ALA A 62 -15.85 -6.61 6.26
C ALA A 62 -16.36 -5.16 6.16
N ASP A 63 -15.61 -4.22 6.73
CA ASP A 63 -15.88 -2.77 6.72
C ASP A 63 -15.40 -2.04 5.45
N GLY A 64 -14.83 -2.76 4.47
CA GLY A 64 -14.10 -2.19 3.34
C GLY A 64 -14.96 -1.72 2.17
N GLN A 65 -16.28 -1.94 2.14
CA GLN A 65 -17.11 -1.55 1.00
C GLN A 65 -17.01 -0.05 0.64
N PRO A 66 -17.00 0.90 1.59
CA PRO A 66 -16.84 2.32 1.27
C PRO A 66 -15.50 2.61 0.56
N PHE A 67 -14.46 1.83 0.87
CA PHE A 67 -13.16 1.97 0.22
C PHE A 67 -13.21 1.50 -1.25
N VAL A 68 -13.85 0.36 -1.50
CA VAL A 68 -14.06 -0.14 -2.88
C VAL A 68 -14.83 0.89 -3.71
N ASP A 69 -15.87 1.49 -3.15
CA ASP A 69 -16.70 2.49 -3.83
C ASP A 69 -15.88 3.77 -4.11
N TYR A 70 -15.03 4.18 -3.17
CA TYR A 70 -14.13 5.30 -3.34
C TYR A 70 -13.14 5.10 -4.50
N LEU A 71 -12.53 3.92 -4.62
CA LEU A 71 -11.64 3.61 -5.73
C LEU A 71 -12.39 3.63 -7.08
N LYS A 72 -13.59 3.04 -7.14
CA LYS A 72 -14.43 3.07 -8.36
C LYS A 72 -14.79 4.49 -8.78
N GLN A 73 -15.12 5.36 -7.84
CA GLN A 73 -15.42 6.78 -8.10
C GLN A 73 -14.20 7.53 -8.69
N ASN A 74 -12.99 7.06 -8.39
CA ASN A 74 -11.74 7.58 -8.98
C ASN A 74 -11.33 6.87 -10.29
N GLY A 75 -12.21 6.08 -10.91
CA GLY A 75 -11.97 5.43 -12.19
C GLY A 75 -11.07 4.20 -12.14
N ILE A 76 -10.89 3.61 -10.96
CA ILE A 76 -10.03 2.45 -10.76
C ILE A 76 -10.85 1.16 -10.84
N HIS A 77 -10.36 0.18 -11.60
CA HIS A 77 -10.95 -1.16 -11.66
C HIS A 77 -10.64 -1.91 -10.36
N THR A 78 -11.68 -2.46 -9.72
CA THR A 78 -11.59 -3.12 -8.41
C THR A 78 -11.91 -4.61 -8.44
N ASP A 79 -11.88 -5.22 -9.62
CA ASP A 79 -12.26 -6.63 -9.86
C ASP A 79 -11.38 -7.64 -9.10
N TYR A 80 -10.18 -7.21 -8.69
CA TYR A 80 -9.19 -8.03 -7.98
C TYR A 80 -9.06 -7.67 -6.49
N LEU A 81 -9.97 -6.85 -5.98
CA LEU A 81 -10.10 -6.65 -4.54
C LEU A 81 -10.89 -7.79 -3.90
N ILE A 82 -10.33 -8.38 -2.85
CA ILE A 82 -11.00 -9.40 -2.07
C ILE A 82 -11.49 -8.77 -0.77
N LYS A 83 -12.75 -9.05 -0.44
CA LYS A 83 -13.31 -8.75 0.88
C LYS A 83 -13.03 -9.93 1.80
N ASP A 84 -12.36 -9.67 2.91
CA ASP A 84 -12.03 -10.63 3.95
C ASP A 84 -12.98 -10.42 5.15
N ASP A 85 -13.81 -11.41 5.44
CA ASP A 85 -14.78 -11.30 6.53
C ASP A 85 -14.16 -11.60 7.91
N ALA A 86 -12.93 -12.13 7.95
CA ALA A 86 -12.21 -12.46 9.17
C ALA A 86 -11.24 -11.36 9.62
N ALA A 87 -10.83 -10.48 8.72
CA ALA A 87 -9.91 -9.40 9.01
C ALA A 87 -10.59 -8.02 8.96
N ALA A 88 -10.09 -7.06 9.71
CA ALA A 88 -10.45 -5.65 9.54
C ALA A 88 -9.67 -5.05 8.38
N THR A 89 -10.19 -4.02 7.73
CA THR A 89 -9.41 -3.21 6.78
C THR A 89 -8.20 -2.61 7.49
N GLY A 90 -7.07 -2.54 6.80
CA GLY A 90 -5.88 -1.85 7.31
C GLY A 90 -6.21 -0.41 7.71
N HIS A 91 -5.52 0.12 8.71
CA HIS A 91 -5.72 1.51 9.13
C HIS A 91 -4.45 2.13 9.70
N ALA A 92 -4.41 3.45 9.67
CA ALA A 92 -3.41 4.26 10.32
C ALA A 92 -4.05 5.18 11.36
N ILE A 93 -3.43 5.27 12.54
CA ILE A 93 -3.69 6.32 13.52
C ILE A 93 -2.59 7.36 13.34
N ILE A 94 -2.98 8.58 13.04
CA ILE A 94 -2.08 9.67 12.69
C ILE A 94 -2.30 10.80 13.67
N GLU A 95 -1.33 11.05 14.52
CA GLU A 95 -1.30 12.27 15.34
C GLU A 95 -0.65 13.39 14.55
N VAL A 96 -1.28 14.55 14.53
CA VAL A 96 -0.76 15.76 13.88
C VAL A 96 -0.60 16.85 14.92
N CYS A 97 0.61 17.38 15.05
CA CYS A 97 0.97 18.45 15.95
C CYS A 97 1.92 19.43 15.27
N ARG A 98 1.55 20.70 15.18
CA ARG A 98 2.42 21.79 14.66
C ARG A 98 3.05 21.53 13.29
N GLY A 99 2.34 20.78 12.42
CA GLY A 99 2.81 20.45 11.08
C GLY A 99 3.67 19.18 10.98
N GLU A 100 3.96 18.53 12.11
CA GLU A 100 4.61 17.22 12.17
C GLU A 100 3.58 16.12 12.41
N ASN A 101 3.94 14.86 12.15
CA ASN A 101 3.06 13.71 12.39
C ASN A 101 3.81 12.55 13.04
N CYS A 102 3.04 11.76 13.81
CA CYS A 102 3.42 10.42 14.25
C CYS A 102 2.38 9.44 13.75
N ILE A 103 2.80 8.33 13.17
CA ILE A 103 1.92 7.38 12.49
C ILE A 103 2.09 5.99 13.06
N LEU A 104 0.99 5.39 13.51
CA LEU A 104 0.89 3.98 13.86
C LEU A 104 0.06 3.27 12.79
N ILE A 105 0.60 2.22 12.17
CA ILE A 105 -0.07 1.45 11.13
C ILE A 105 -0.45 0.06 11.65
N TYR A 106 -1.70 -0.33 11.41
CA TYR A 106 -2.18 -1.70 11.53
C TYR A 106 -2.49 -2.26 10.13
N GLY A 107 -1.77 -3.31 9.72
CA GLY A 107 -1.87 -3.84 8.36
C GLY A 107 -3.23 -4.47 8.03
N GLY A 108 -3.89 -5.13 9.01
CA GLY A 108 -5.19 -5.77 8.81
C GLY A 108 -5.21 -6.67 7.57
N ALA A 109 -6.26 -6.59 6.77
CA ALA A 109 -6.44 -7.39 5.57
C ALA A 109 -5.29 -7.26 4.55
N ASN A 110 -4.50 -6.18 4.57
CA ASN A 110 -3.32 -6.07 3.72
C ASN A 110 -2.27 -7.17 3.98
N ARG A 111 -2.29 -7.76 5.17
CA ARG A 111 -1.37 -8.85 5.56
C ARG A 111 -1.93 -10.25 5.27
N GLU A 112 -3.15 -10.33 4.75
CA GLU A 112 -3.85 -11.60 4.45
C GLU A 112 -3.83 -11.96 2.96
N ILE A 113 -3.04 -11.28 2.14
CA ILE A 113 -2.89 -11.60 0.71
C ILE A 113 -2.21 -12.95 0.57
N THR A 114 -2.84 -13.87 -0.19
CA THR A 114 -2.36 -15.23 -0.41
C THR A 114 -1.73 -15.42 -1.79
N THR A 115 -0.95 -16.46 -1.95
CA THR A 115 -0.35 -16.83 -3.25
C THR A 115 -1.42 -17.20 -4.27
N GLU A 116 -2.54 -17.81 -3.86
CA GLU A 116 -3.66 -18.14 -4.74
C GLU A 116 -4.34 -16.88 -5.28
N GLN A 117 -4.49 -15.84 -4.44
CA GLN A 117 -4.99 -14.53 -4.89
C GLN A 117 -4.07 -13.90 -5.91
N ILE A 118 -2.76 -13.95 -5.66
CA ILE A 118 -1.73 -13.44 -6.58
C ILE A 118 -1.84 -14.15 -7.94
N ASP A 119 -1.83 -15.48 -7.94
CA ASP A 119 -1.90 -16.28 -9.16
C ASP A 119 -3.19 -16.04 -9.94
N HIS A 120 -4.32 -15.94 -9.23
CA HIS A 120 -5.61 -15.63 -9.85
C HIS A 120 -5.58 -14.25 -10.52
N THR A 121 -5.10 -13.24 -9.82
CA THR A 121 -5.02 -11.86 -10.33
C THR A 121 -4.13 -11.76 -11.55
N LEU A 122 -2.94 -12.34 -11.50
CA LEU A 122 -1.95 -12.27 -12.59
C LEU A 122 -2.41 -12.96 -13.88
N LYS A 123 -3.43 -13.84 -13.87
CA LYS A 123 -3.99 -14.44 -15.09
C LYS A 123 -4.55 -13.41 -16.07
N ALA A 124 -5.01 -12.26 -15.58
CA ALA A 124 -5.62 -11.21 -16.40
C ALA A 124 -4.63 -10.20 -16.99
N PHE A 125 -3.33 -10.36 -16.68
CA PHE A 125 -2.26 -9.46 -17.12
C PHE A 125 -1.30 -10.19 -18.05
N SER A 126 -0.61 -9.42 -18.90
CA SER A 126 0.20 -9.91 -20.00
C SER A 126 1.54 -9.17 -20.07
N PRO A 127 2.54 -9.67 -20.81
CA PRO A 127 3.78 -8.95 -21.04
C PRO A 127 3.54 -7.53 -21.56
N GLY A 128 4.26 -6.56 -20.99
CA GLY A 128 4.11 -5.14 -21.29
C GLY A 128 3.11 -4.39 -20.37
N ASP A 129 2.39 -5.11 -19.49
CA ASP A 129 1.68 -4.48 -18.37
C ASP A 129 2.64 -4.21 -17.20
N TRP A 130 2.24 -3.30 -16.29
CA TRP A 130 3.06 -2.92 -15.14
C TRP A 130 2.46 -3.41 -13.84
N LEU A 131 3.30 -3.89 -12.94
CA LEU A 131 2.98 -4.15 -11.54
C LEU A 131 3.55 -3.03 -10.68
N VAL A 132 2.71 -2.41 -9.87
CA VAL A 132 3.09 -1.36 -8.91
C VAL A 132 2.94 -1.90 -7.50
N LEU A 133 4.00 -1.82 -6.70
CA LEU A 133 4.13 -2.40 -5.37
C LEU A 133 4.61 -1.39 -4.34
N GLN A 134 4.27 -1.65 -3.07
CA GLN A 134 4.78 -0.97 -1.89
C GLN A 134 5.06 -2.01 -0.80
N ASN A 135 5.85 -1.66 0.23
CA ASN A 135 6.20 -2.61 1.29
C ASN A 135 5.15 -2.70 2.42
N GLU A 136 3.87 -2.77 2.05
CA GLU A 136 2.77 -2.78 3.03
C GLU A 136 1.87 -4.03 2.97
N ILE A 137 2.13 -4.96 2.05
CA ILE A 137 1.33 -6.17 1.87
C ILE A 137 2.15 -7.44 2.12
N SER A 138 1.47 -8.58 2.31
CA SER A 138 2.13 -9.88 2.43
C SER A 138 2.54 -10.47 1.07
N ASN A 139 3.43 -11.46 1.10
CA ASN A 139 3.86 -12.26 -0.06
C ASN A 139 4.51 -11.47 -1.22
N LEU A 140 5.13 -10.32 -0.94
CA LEU A 140 5.81 -9.49 -1.95
C LEU A 140 6.88 -10.25 -2.74
N PRO A 141 7.79 -11.03 -2.13
CA PRO A 141 8.78 -11.80 -2.90
C PRO A 141 8.16 -12.76 -3.90
N TYR A 142 7.08 -13.45 -3.51
CA TYR A 142 6.36 -14.34 -4.41
C TYR A 142 5.69 -13.57 -5.56
N LEU A 143 5.06 -12.45 -5.24
CA LEU A 143 4.38 -11.61 -6.24
C LEU A 143 5.36 -11.04 -7.27
N MET A 144 6.55 -10.56 -6.84
CA MET A 144 7.61 -10.09 -7.74
C MET A 144 8.05 -11.20 -8.70
N GLN A 145 8.33 -12.40 -8.18
CA GLN A 145 8.73 -13.55 -9.00
C GLN A 145 7.64 -13.96 -10.00
N ALA A 146 6.39 -14.03 -9.55
CA ALA A 146 5.25 -14.43 -10.39
C ALA A 146 4.98 -13.40 -11.50
N ALA A 147 5.09 -12.12 -11.20
CA ALA A 147 4.92 -11.03 -12.17
C ALA A 147 6.05 -11.03 -13.21
N GLN A 148 7.29 -11.22 -12.79
CA GLN A 148 8.43 -11.31 -13.69
C GLN A 148 8.30 -12.49 -14.65
N LYS A 149 7.88 -13.68 -14.17
CA LYS A 149 7.60 -14.85 -15.01
C LYS A 149 6.49 -14.59 -16.03
N LYS A 150 5.58 -13.68 -15.74
CA LYS A 150 4.51 -13.23 -16.64
C LYS A 150 4.96 -12.15 -17.62
N GLY A 151 6.17 -11.59 -17.46
CA GLY A 151 6.71 -10.52 -18.28
C GLY A 151 6.14 -9.14 -17.97
N LEU A 152 5.67 -8.91 -16.74
CA LEU A 152 5.29 -7.59 -16.27
C LEU A 152 6.54 -6.82 -15.86
N SER A 153 6.55 -5.52 -16.13
CA SER A 153 7.53 -4.61 -15.54
C SER A 153 7.13 -4.25 -14.11
N ILE A 154 8.10 -4.14 -13.20
CA ILE A 154 7.86 -3.94 -11.78
C ILE A 154 8.32 -2.54 -11.34
N PHE A 155 7.38 -1.73 -10.87
CA PHE A 155 7.63 -0.51 -10.12
C PHE A 155 7.46 -0.81 -8.63
N PHE A 156 8.52 -0.62 -7.85
CA PHE A 156 8.50 -0.86 -6.41
C PHE A 156 8.82 0.42 -5.63
N ASN A 157 7.89 0.83 -4.77
CA ASN A 157 8.12 1.83 -3.75
C ASN A 157 8.50 1.12 -2.45
N ALA A 158 9.75 1.25 -2.01
CA ALA A 158 10.29 0.53 -0.86
C ALA A 158 9.78 1.05 0.51
N ALA A 159 8.77 1.91 0.52
CA ALA A 159 8.18 2.45 1.73
C ALA A 159 7.01 1.59 2.26
N PRO A 160 6.88 1.45 3.61
CA PRO A 160 7.87 1.80 4.62
C PRO A 160 9.08 0.85 4.58
N TYR A 161 10.28 1.39 4.77
CA TYR A 161 11.47 0.56 4.86
C TYR A 161 11.43 -0.31 6.11
N ASP A 162 11.76 -1.58 5.94
CA ASP A 162 12.16 -2.49 7.01
C ASP A 162 13.28 -3.42 6.50
N VAL A 163 14.00 -4.07 7.41
CA VAL A 163 15.15 -4.92 7.05
C VAL A 163 14.78 -6.12 6.19
N GLY A 164 13.50 -6.52 6.17
CA GLY A 164 13.01 -7.62 5.32
C GLY A 164 13.15 -7.32 3.84
N ILE A 165 13.16 -6.05 3.43
CA ILE A 165 13.37 -5.64 2.04
C ILE A 165 14.71 -6.17 1.48
N LEU A 166 15.73 -6.26 2.33
CA LEU A 166 17.05 -6.77 1.93
C LEU A 166 17.02 -8.25 1.49
N THR A 167 15.95 -8.97 1.79
CA THR A 167 15.74 -10.36 1.33
C THR A 167 15.00 -10.45 0.00
N TYR A 168 14.51 -9.33 -0.53
CA TYR A 168 13.79 -9.30 -1.80
C TYR A 168 14.75 -9.37 -2.98
N GLN A 169 14.27 -9.96 -4.08
CA GLN A 169 15.02 -10.03 -5.34
C GLN A 169 14.93 -8.68 -6.08
N MET A 170 15.73 -7.72 -5.65
CA MET A 170 15.70 -6.35 -6.18
C MET A 170 16.09 -6.27 -7.66
N GLU A 171 16.81 -7.28 -8.17
CA GLU A 171 17.11 -7.42 -9.58
C GLU A 171 15.88 -7.64 -10.49
N LEU A 172 14.72 -7.98 -9.90
CA LEU A 172 13.45 -8.08 -10.62
C LEU A 172 12.74 -6.73 -10.78
N VAL A 173 13.22 -5.68 -10.13
CA VAL A 173 12.59 -4.35 -10.10
C VAL A 173 13.11 -3.49 -11.23
N ASP A 174 12.24 -3.05 -12.13
CA ASP A 174 12.60 -2.16 -13.24
C ASP A 174 12.70 -0.70 -12.80
N VAL A 175 11.85 -0.28 -11.85
CA VAL A 175 11.84 1.07 -11.29
C VAL A 175 11.70 1.01 -9.79
N LEU A 176 12.72 1.52 -9.09
CA LEU A 176 12.74 1.65 -7.63
C LEU A 176 12.45 3.10 -7.23
N CYS A 177 11.42 3.29 -6.38
CA CYS A 177 11.07 4.58 -5.80
C CYS A 177 11.40 4.56 -4.31
N VAL A 178 12.26 5.46 -3.88
CA VAL A 178 12.72 5.59 -2.50
C VAL A 178 12.89 7.05 -2.13
N ASN A 179 12.76 7.38 -0.86
CA ASN A 179 13.23 8.64 -0.31
C ASN A 179 14.72 8.53 0.07
N GLU A 180 15.30 9.63 0.55
CA GLU A 180 16.71 9.72 0.93
C GLU A 180 17.10 8.73 2.03
N VAL A 181 16.27 8.61 3.07
CA VAL A 181 16.49 7.69 4.19
C VAL A 181 16.43 6.22 3.73
N GLU A 182 15.44 5.88 2.92
CA GLU A 182 15.25 4.53 2.36
C GLU A 182 16.42 4.17 1.42
N ALA A 183 16.87 5.13 0.60
CA ALA A 183 18.00 4.92 -0.29
C ALA A 183 19.28 4.61 0.48
N CYS A 184 19.58 5.38 1.52
CA CYS A 184 20.75 5.16 2.39
C CYS A 184 20.67 3.80 3.10
N ALA A 185 19.50 3.46 3.63
CA ALA A 185 19.28 2.16 4.29
C ALA A 185 19.47 0.98 3.34
N LEU A 186 18.99 1.07 2.10
CA LEU A 186 19.19 0.04 1.07
C LEU A 186 20.64 -0.06 0.61
N ALA A 187 21.35 1.07 0.54
CA ALA A 187 22.76 1.12 0.16
C ALA A 187 23.72 0.71 1.29
N GLY A 188 23.22 0.57 2.52
CA GLY A 188 24.06 0.31 3.69
C GLY A 188 24.96 1.47 4.06
N THR A 189 24.54 2.71 3.77
CA THR A 189 25.27 3.95 4.06
C THR A 189 24.54 4.77 5.13
N GLU A 190 25.26 5.65 5.83
CA GLU A 190 24.65 6.63 6.73
C GLU A 190 24.10 7.82 5.91
N THR A 191 23.03 8.45 6.42
CA THR A 191 22.43 9.68 5.86
C THR A 191 23.26 10.90 6.18
#